data_1468bf59014dabc30f0c8046715e4187
#
_entry.id   1468bf59014dabc30f0c8046715e4187
#
_cell.length_a   1.000
_cell.length_b   1.000
_cell.length_c   1.000
_cell.angle_alpha   90.00
_cell.angle_beta   90.00
_cell.angle_gamma   90.00
#
_symmetry.space_group_name_H-M   'P 1'
#
loop_
_entity.id
_entity.type
_entity.pdbx_description
1 polymer ?
#
loop_
_entity_poly.entity_id
_entity_poly.type
_entity_poly.pdbx_seq_one_letter_code
_entity_poly.pdbx_strand_id
1 'polypeptide(L)'
;MEMSINEMVEWNGHAQTPVIFNHHEPYEVNSTSISSMDLNPIRSTSKAAANGERVLILTPLRDAAPYIQKYFDLLYKLTYPHELIDLAFLVGDCKDDTLAVLSSELNRIQSQTEEKIAFRSATIVQKDFGADVEMSVEERHSFAAQGPRRKSIGRARNYVLYSALKADHSWVYWRDVDIVDSPDKIIEDFTAHDKDVLVPSMFFACMNRLGIC
;
A
#
# COMPACT_ATOMS: atom_id res chain seq x y z
N MET A 1 -2.03 11.49 37.11
CA MET A 1 -1.42 10.33 37.82
C MET A 1 -1.14 9.31 36.74
N GLU A 2 0.08 9.30 36.22
CA GLU A 2 0.48 8.33 35.20
C GLU A 2 0.79 7.01 35.88
N MET A 3 0.03 5.97 35.60
CA MET A 3 0.33 4.62 36.09
C MET A 3 1.56 4.10 35.35
N SER A 4 2.50 3.53 36.08
CA SER A 4 3.67 2.87 35.52
C SER A 4 3.25 1.61 34.70
N ILE A 5 4.07 1.22 33.73
CA ILE A 5 3.82 0.01 32.94
C ILE A 5 3.66 -1.23 33.81
N ASN A 6 4.36 -1.29 34.97
CA ASN A 6 4.24 -2.38 35.90
C ASN A 6 2.88 -2.41 36.65
N GLU A 7 2.26 -1.25 36.90
CA GLU A 7 0.93 -1.18 37.53
C GLU A 7 -0.19 -1.62 36.58
N MET A 8 -0.01 -1.45 35.26
CA MET A 8 -0.99 -1.92 34.26
C MET A 8 -0.99 -3.46 34.13
N VAL A 9 0.15 -4.12 34.39
CA VAL A 9 0.27 -5.59 34.29
C VAL A 9 -0.37 -6.29 35.48
N GLU A 10 -0.37 -5.66 36.66
CA GLU A 10 -0.99 -6.22 37.87
C GLU A 10 -2.51 -6.12 37.91
N TRP A 11 -3.12 -5.30 37.04
CA TRP A 11 -4.57 -5.04 37.09
C TRP A 11 -5.46 -6.25 36.77
N ASN A 12 -4.94 -7.28 36.07
CA ASN A 12 -5.67 -8.51 35.74
C ASN A 12 -5.43 -9.69 36.69
N GLY A 13 -4.73 -9.50 37.80
CA GLY A 13 -4.57 -10.52 38.82
C GLY A 13 -3.76 -11.76 38.46
N HIS A 14 -3.18 -11.79 37.28
CA HIS A 14 -2.27 -12.83 36.82
C HIS A 14 -0.91 -12.19 36.50
N ALA A 15 0.10 -12.55 37.31
CA ALA A 15 1.48 -12.21 36.99
C ALA A 15 1.84 -12.82 35.62
N GLN A 16 1.81 -12.01 34.58
CA GLN A 16 2.31 -12.45 33.28
C GLN A 16 3.83 -12.39 33.31
N THR A 17 4.45 -13.53 33.15
CA THR A 17 5.89 -13.58 32.93
C THR A 17 6.21 -12.75 31.68
N PRO A 18 7.10 -11.74 31.74
CA PRO A 18 7.45 -10.97 30.60
C PRO A 18 7.97 -11.91 29.52
N VAL A 19 7.39 -11.85 28.32
CA VAL A 19 7.89 -12.60 27.17
C VAL A 19 9.21 -11.97 26.76
N ILE A 20 10.30 -12.64 27.07
CA ILE A 20 11.64 -12.23 26.64
C ILE A 20 11.84 -12.81 25.23
N PHE A 21 11.79 -11.94 24.23
CA PHE A 21 12.17 -12.33 22.88
C PHE A 21 13.69 -12.39 22.78
N ASN A 22 14.21 -13.59 22.65
CA ASN A 22 15.64 -13.80 22.44
C ASN A 22 15.94 -13.73 20.93
N HIS A 23 16.44 -12.58 20.46
CA HIS A 23 16.68 -12.30 19.05
C HIS A 23 18.13 -12.61 18.59
N HIS A 24 18.92 -13.34 19.39
CA HIS A 24 20.36 -13.34 19.20
C HIS A 24 20.92 -14.50 18.38
N GLU A 25 20.14 -15.52 18.09
CA GLU A 25 20.61 -16.65 17.29
C GLU A 25 19.60 -16.98 16.19
N PRO A 26 19.98 -16.82 14.89
CA PRO A 26 19.16 -17.28 13.79
C PRO A 26 19.01 -18.80 13.89
N TYR A 27 17.77 -19.27 13.82
CA TYR A 27 17.49 -20.69 13.77
C TYR A 27 17.92 -21.26 12.42
N GLU A 28 18.92 -22.14 12.41
CA GLU A 28 19.36 -22.83 11.22
C GLU A 28 18.40 -23.96 10.84
N VAL A 29 17.82 -23.85 9.65
CA VAL A 29 16.93 -24.87 9.09
C VAL A 29 17.73 -25.80 8.17
N ASN A 30 17.90 -27.03 8.57
CA ASN A 30 18.66 -28.05 7.84
C ASN A 30 17.86 -28.84 6.80
N SER A 31 16.73 -28.31 6.32
CA SER A 31 15.89 -28.97 5.32
C SER A 31 15.58 -28.04 4.15
N THR A 32 15.78 -28.53 2.92
CA THR A 32 15.44 -27.80 1.69
C THR A 32 13.91 -27.65 1.48
N SER A 33 13.11 -28.38 2.24
CA SER A 33 11.64 -28.29 2.20
C SER A 33 11.04 -27.29 3.20
N ILE A 34 11.90 -26.70 4.07
CA ILE A 34 11.48 -25.69 5.04
C ILE A 34 12.08 -24.36 4.62
N SER A 35 11.21 -23.34 4.50
CA SER A 35 11.61 -21.95 4.29
C SER A 35 11.55 -21.22 5.62
N SER A 36 12.63 -20.59 6.02
CA SER A 36 12.70 -19.74 7.20
C SER A 36 13.02 -18.30 6.79
N MET A 37 12.36 -17.36 7.42
CA MET A 37 12.54 -15.93 7.16
C MET A 37 12.60 -15.19 8.50
N ASP A 38 13.69 -14.48 8.74
CA ASP A 38 13.81 -13.58 9.88
C ASP A 38 13.41 -12.16 9.45
N LEU A 39 12.35 -11.64 10.07
CA LEU A 39 11.86 -10.28 9.82
C LEU A 39 12.39 -9.25 10.84
N ASN A 40 13.14 -9.69 11.86
CA ASN A 40 13.66 -8.77 12.89
C ASN A 40 14.64 -7.73 12.33
N PRO A 41 15.43 -7.97 11.26
CA PRO A 41 16.27 -6.94 10.64
C PRO A 41 15.46 -5.84 9.92
N ILE A 42 14.21 -6.12 9.56
CA ILE A 42 13.39 -5.15 8.84
C ILE A 42 13.06 -3.99 9.80
N ARG A 43 13.33 -2.79 9.34
CA ARG A 43 13.07 -1.57 10.09
C ARG A 43 12.10 -0.70 9.31
N SER A 44 11.24 -0.02 10.04
CA SER A 44 10.43 1.09 9.56
C SER A 44 10.70 2.27 10.48
N THR A 45 11.12 3.39 9.90
CA THR A 45 11.56 4.56 10.68
C THR A 45 11.04 5.84 10.07
N SER A 46 11.05 6.92 10.86
CA SER A 46 10.71 8.26 10.40
C SER A 46 11.69 8.85 9.36
N LYS A 47 12.83 8.18 9.11
CA LYS A 47 13.83 8.59 8.11
C LYS A 47 13.95 7.56 6.99
N ALA A 48 12.83 7.00 6.56
CA ALA A 48 12.75 5.88 5.65
C ALA A 48 13.61 6.04 4.39
N ALA A 49 13.52 7.15 3.68
CA ALA A 49 14.31 7.40 2.47
C ALA A 49 15.81 7.41 2.75
N ALA A 50 16.25 8.08 3.82
CA ALA A 50 17.67 8.16 4.19
C ALA A 50 18.24 6.81 4.62
N ASN A 51 17.41 5.94 5.17
CA ASN A 51 17.77 4.59 5.60
C ASN A 51 17.65 3.55 4.48
N GLY A 52 17.24 3.94 3.27
CA GLY A 52 17.06 3.04 2.14
C GLY A 52 15.90 2.05 2.34
N GLU A 53 14.89 2.41 3.12
CA GLU A 53 13.74 1.56 3.40
C GLU A 53 12.85 1.42 2.16
N ARG A 54 12.37 0.22 1.89
CA ARG A 54 11.61 -0.10 0.68
C ARG A 54 10.13 0.05 0.89
N VAL A 55 9.47 0.64 -0.10
CA VAL A 55 8.04 0.90 -0.11
C VAL A 55 7.36 0.06 -1.20
N LEU A 56 6.32 -0.67 -0.83
CA LEU A 56 5.45 -1.34 -1.77
C LEU A 56 4.20 -0.50 -1.99
N ILE A 57 4.01 0.02 -3.21
CA ILE A 57 2.79 0.73 -3.59
C ILE A 57 1.82 -0.27 -4.21
N LEU A 58 0.61 -0.37 -3.64
CA LEU A 58 -0.43 -1.30 -4.04
C LEU A 58 -1.64 -0.58 -4.61
N THR A 59 -2.05 -0.96 -5.82
CA THR A 59 -3.17 -0.34 -6.53
C THR A 59 -4.06 -1.40 -7.16
N PRO A 60 -5.24 -1.69 -6.58
CA PRO A 60 -6.25 -2.49 -7.26
C PRO A 60 -6.93 -1.66 -8.35
N LEU A 61 -7.11 -2.27 -9.52
CA LEU A 61 -7.66 -1.66 -10.72
C LEU A 61 -8.90 -2.41 -11.21
N ARG A 62 -9.95 -1.65 -11.53
CA ARG A 62 -11.12 -2.14 -12.23
C ARG A 62 -11.68 -1.00 -13.09
N ASP A 63 -11.82 -1.23 -14.41
CA ASP A 63 -12.31 -0.23 -15.35
C ASP A 63 -11.59 1.12 -15.18
N ALA A 64 -10.26 1.08 -15.17
CA ALA A 64 -9.41 2.19 -14.75
C ALA A 64 -8.60 2.83 -15.91
N ALA A 65 -8.79 2.39 -17.15
CA ALA A 65 -8.02 2.88 -18.29
C ALA A 65 -7.92 4.42 -18.38
N PRO A 66 -8.99 5.21 -18.13
CA PRO A 66 -8.92 6.67 -18.22
C PRO A 66 -8.04 7.34 -17.16
N TYR A 67 -7.75 6.65 -16.05
CA TYR A 67 -7.02 7.22 -14.91
C TYR A 67 -5.53 6.90 -14.93
N ILE A 68 -5.10 5.88 -15.69
CA ILE A 68 -3.74 5.33 -15.64
C ILE A 68 -2.69 6.41 -15.97
N GLN A 69 -2.88 7.18 -17.02
CA GLN A 69 -1.92 8.21 -17.40
C GLN A 69 -1.71 9.23 -16.26
N LYS A 70 -2.80 9.76 -15.71
CA LYS A 70 -2.73 10.73 -14.60
C LYS A 70 -2.11 10.12 -13.34
N TYR A 71 -2.42 8.86 -13.06
CA TYR A 71 -1.84 8.13 -11.94
C TYR A 71 -0.31 8.07 -12.04
N PHE A 72 0.24 7.74 -13.21
CA PHE A 72 1.68 7.69 -13.43
C PHE A 72 2.31 9.08 -13.44
N ASP A 73 1.63 10.10 -13.98
CA ASP A 73 2.11 11.49 -13.89
C ASP A 73 2.32 11.95 -12.44
N LEU A 74 1.49 11.46 -11.51
CA LEU A 74 1.67 11.72 -10.08
C LEU A 74 2.76 10.86 -9.45
N LEU A 75 2.91 9.60 -9.86
CA LEU A 75 3.99 8.74 -9.37
C LEU A 75 5.37 9.28 -9.75
N TYR A 76 5.53 9.84 -10.95
CA TYR A 76 6.81 10.43 -11.38
C TYR A 76 7.26 11.62 -10.57
N LYS A 77 6.33 12.32 -9.95
CA LYS A 77 6.63 13.47 -9.10
C LYS A 77 7.08 13.09 -7.70
N LEU A 78 6.94 11.82 -7.32
CA LEU A 78 7.36 11.38 -6.01
C LEU A 78 8.85 11.67 -5.80
N THR A 79 9.17 12.28 -4.67
CA THR A 79 10.55 12.59 -4.28
C THR A 79 11.24 11.41 -3.59
N TYR A 80 10.46 10.41 -3.14
CA TYR A 80 11.02 9.17 -2.62
C TYR A 80 11.82 8.44 -3.70
N PRO A 81 13.04 7.94 -3.42
CA PRO A 81 13.87 7.28 -4.42
C PRO A 81 13.15 6.15 -5.12
N HIS A 82 13.01 6.22 -6.46
CA HIS A 82 12.24 5.24 -7.22
C HIS A 82 12.86 3.83 -7.17
N GLU A 83 14.17 3.73 -7.01
CA GLU A 83 14.89 2.47 -6.79
C GLU A 83 14.54 1.77 -5.46
N LEU A 84 13.84 2.47 -4.56
CA LEU A 84 13.32 1.92 -3.31
C LEU A 84 11.82 1.61 -3.37
N ILE A 85 11.15 1.85 -4.51
CA ILE A 85 9.72 1.66 -4.69
C ILE A 85 9.46 0.43 -5.56
N ASP A 86 8.67 -0.49 -5.06
CA ASP A 86 8.02 -1.54 -5.84
C ASP A 86 6.56 -1.19 -6.11
N LEU A 87 6.12 -1.36 -7.35
CA LEU A 87 4.74 -1.18 -7.74
C LEU A 87 4.03 -2.53 -7.88
N ALA A 88 2.83 -2.66 -7.38
CA ALA A 88 2.01 -3.83 -7.64
C ALA A 88 0.56 -3.45 -7.92
N PHE A 89 0.07 -3.95 -9.04
CA PHE A 89 -1.26 -3.70 -9.56
C PHE A 89 -2.07 -4.99 -9.57
N LEU A 90 -3.30 -4.94 -9.10
CA LEU A 90 -4.27 -6.01 -9.34
C LEU A 90 -5.25 -5.54 -10.41
N VAL A 91 -5.30 -6.26 -11.52
CA VAL A 91 -6.28 -6.04 -12.58
C VAL A 91 -7.30 -7.17 -12.54
N GLY A 92 -8.56 -6.86 -12.36
CA GLY A 92 -9.62 -7.88 -12.28
C GLY A 92 -10.99 -7.32 -12.58
N ASP A 93 -11.85 -8.18 -13.13
CA ASP A 93 -13.24 -7.88 -13.52
C ASP A 93 -13.36 -6.61 -14.39
N CYS A 94 -12.36 -6.32 -15.24
CA CYS A 94 -12.35 -5.16 -16.14
C CYS A 94 -13.14 -5.43 -17.41
N LYS A 95 -13.90 -4.42 -17.85
CA LYS A 95 -14.62 -4.41 -19.13
C LYS A 95 -13.95 -3.50 -20.18
N ASP A 96 -12.98 -2.70 -19.75
CA ASP A 96 -12.22 -1.76 -20.56
C ASP A 96 -10.79 -2.25 -20.84
N ASP A 97 -9.99 -1.42 -21.52
CA ASP A 97 -8.61 -1.71 -21.89
C ASP A 97 -7.59 -1.47 -20.75
N THR A 98 -8.02 -1.50 -19.49
CA THR A 98 -7.16 -1.23 -18.30
C THR A 98 -5.84 -2.00 -18.35
N LEU A 99 -5.88 -3.31 -18.65
CA LEU A 99 -4.68 -4.13 -18.67
C LEU A 99 -3.71 -3.73 -19.78
N ALA A 100 -4.24 -3.45 -20.98
CA ALA A 100 -3.43 -3.07 -22.14
C ALA A 100 -2.75 -1.72 -21.91
N VAL A 101 -3.51 -0.73 -21.41
CA VAL A 101 -2.99 0.62 -21.11
C VAL A 101 -1.95 0.55 -19.99
N LEU A 102 -2.22 -0.19 -18.91
CA LEU A 102 -1.26 -0.39 -17.81
C LEU A 102 0.04 -1.03 -18.30
N SER A 103 -0.07 -2.11 -19.07
CA SER A 103 1.10 -2.83 -19.59
C SER A 103 1.95 -1.95 -20.51
N SER A 104 1.31 -1.17 -21.37
CA SER A 104 2.00 -0.23 -22.26
C SER A 104 2.76 0.84 -21.47
N GLU A 105 2.12 1.42 -20.46
CA GLU A 105 2.72 2.47 -19.65
C GLU A 105 3.88 1.92 -18.79
N LEU A 106 3.72 0.76 -18.17
CA LEU A 106 4.80 0.12 -17.42
C LEU A 106 5.99 -0.25 -18.30
N ASN A 107 5.76 -0.76 -19.50
CA ASN A 107 6.84 -1.03 -20.46
C ASN A 107 7.60 0.24 -20.82
N ARG A 108 6.87 1.34 -21.07
CA ARG A 108 7.47 2.64 -21.37
C ARG A 108 8.38 3.12 -20.24
N ILE A 109 7.93 2.98 -18.98
CA ILE A 109 8.65 3.46 -17.80
C ILE A 109 9.87 2.61 -17.49
N GLN A 110 9.69 1.30 -17.43
CA GLN A 110 10.76 0.38 -17.03
C GLN A 110 11.83 0.20 -18.12
N SER A 111 11.55 0.63 -19.36
CA SER A 111 12.54 0.64 -20.46
C SER A 111 13.40 1.91 -20.49
N GLN A 112 13.10 2.91 -19.66
CA GLN A 112 13.90 4.14 -19.62
C GLN A 112 15.20 3.92 -18.87
N THR A 113 16.30 4.36 -19.50
CA THR A 113 17.66 4.26 -18.95
C THR A 113 18.00 5.35 -17.94
N GLU A 114 17.14 6.35 -17.77
CA GLU A 114 17.32 7.38 -16.76
C GLU A 114 16.94 6.82 -15.37
N GLU A 115 17.93 6.67 -14.50
CA GLU A 115 17.81 6.07 -13.16
C GLU A 115 16.71 6.69 -12.27
N LYS A 116 16.25 7.91 -12.60
CA LYS A 116 15.23 8.62 -11.82
C LYS A 116 13.78 8.30 -12.20
N ILE A 117 13.54 7.57 -13.29
CA ILE A 117 12.21 7.34 -13.82
C ILE A 117 11.74 5.93 -13.54
N ALA A 118 12.61 4.95 -13.74
CA ALA A 118 12.27 3.55 -13.49
C ALA A 118 12.09 3.26 -11.98
N PHE A 119 11.06 2.50 -11.65
CA PHE A 119 10.87 1.96 -10.31
C PHE A 119 11.69 0.68 -10.13
N ARG A 120 11.96 0.30 -8.87
CA ARG A 120 12.72 -0.92 -8.56
C ARG A 120 12.13 -2.16 -9.22
N SER A 121 10.83 -2.33 -9.13
CA SER A 121 10.09 -3.36 -9.85
C SER A 121 8.64 -2.98 -10.05
N ALA A 122 7.99 -3.61 -11.03
CA ALA A 122 6.55 -3.52 -11.22
C ALA A 122 5.96 -4.91 -11.44
N THR A 123 4.85 -5.20 -10.77
CA THR A 123 4.15 -6.49 -10.84
C THR A 123 2.70 -6.26 -11.21
N ILE A 124 2.21 -6.99 -12.21
CA ILE A 124 0.78 -7.05 -12.55
C ILE A 124 0.26 -8.41 -12.11
N VAL A 125 -0.75 -8.38 -11.25
CA VAL A 125 -1.52 -9.55 -10.84
C VAL A 125 -2.87 -9.49 -11.51
N GLN A 126 -3.26 -10.53 -12.25
CA GLN A 126 -4.57 -10.63 -12.88
C GLN A 126 -5.44 -11.61 -12.09
N LYS A 127 -6.61 -11.14 -11.63
CA LYS A 127 -7.54 -11.99 -10.90
C LYS A 127 -8.96 -11.46 -10.97
N ASP A 128 -9.83 -12.22 -11.62
CA ASP A 128 -11.26 -11.98 -11.60
C ASP A 128 -11.91 -12.64 -10.38
N PHE A 129 -12.80 -11.90 -9.73
CA PHE A 129 -13.54 -12.36 -8.55
C PHE A 129 -14.99 -12.67 -8.87
N GLY A 130 -15.41 -12.49 -10.12
CA GLY A 130 -16.79 -12.70 -10.58
C GLY A 130 -17.75 -11.67 -9.98
N ALA A 131 -17.28 -10.44 -9.80
CA ALA A 131 -18.11 -9.36 -9.27
C ALA A 131 -19.00 -8.76 -10.38
N ASP A 132 -19.88 -9.57 -10.96
CA ASP A 132 -20.83 -9.16 -12.02
C ASP A 132 -22.02 -8.35 -11.50
N VAL A 133 -21.87 -7.61 -10.44
CA VAL A 133 -22.94 -6.73 -10.00
C VAL A 133 -22.83 -5.42 -10.78
N GLU A 134 -23.53 -5.36 -11.93
CA GLU A 134 -23.82 -4.09 -12.59
C GLU A 134 -24.72 -3.27 -11.65
N MET A 135 -24.08 -2.42 -10.85
CA MET A 135 -24.81 -1.44 -10.05
C MET A 135 -24.77 -0.09 -10.75
N SER A 136 -25.91 0.53 -10.91
CA SER A 136 -25.97 1.94 -11.31
C SER A 136 -25.22 2.83 -10.29
N VAL A 137 -24.87 4.04 -10.68
CA VAL A 137 -24.16 4.98 -9.79
C VAL A 137 -24.99 5.23 -8.52
N GLU A 138 -26.31 5.28 -8.64
CA GLU A 138 -27.24 5.49 -7.51
C GLU A 138 -27.30 4.28 -6.59
N GLU A 139 -27.32 3.07 -7.14
CA GLU A 139 -27.28 1.82 -6.35
C GLU A 139 -25.98 1.64 -5.59
N ARG A 140 -24.85 2.12 -6.15
CA ARG A 140 -23.52 2.06 -5.47
C ARG A 140 -23.50 2.84 -4.16
N HIS A 141 -24.35 3.84 -3.99
CA HIS A 141 -24.45 4.64 -2.77
C HIS A 141 -25.48 4.09 -1.76
N SER A 142 -26.26 3.07 -2.13
CA SER A 142 -27.21 2.45 -1.21
C SER A 142 -26.46 1.70 -0.09
N PHE A 143 -26.99 1.76 1.13
CA PHE A 143 -26.42 1.09 2.29
C PHE A 143 -26.30 -0.44 2.10
N ALA A 144 -27.29 -1.05 1.42
CA ALA A 144 -27.34 -2.48 1.13
C ALA A 144 -26.21 -2.92 0.16
N ALA A 145 -25.84 -2.09 -0.82
CA ALA A 145 -24.81 -2.38 -1.80
C ALA A 145 -23.37 -2.18 -1.25
N GLN A 146 -23.23 -1.38 -0.20
CA GLN A 146 -21.90 -1.06 0.36
C GLN A 146 -21.19 -2.29 0.98
N GLY A 147 -21.95 -3.17 1.64
CA GLY A 147 -21.39 -4.38 2.28
C GLY A 147 -20.70 -5.31 1.27
N PRO A 148 -21.37 -5.81 0.23
CA PRO A 148 -20.78 -6.62 -0.82
C PRO A 148 -19.61 -5.94 -1.52
N ARG A 149 -19.74 -4.63 -1.83
CA ARG A 149 -18.66 -3.85 -2.48
C ARG A 149 -17.40 -3.78 -1.61
N ARG A 150 -17.55 -3.44 -0.33
CA ARG A 150 -16.41 -3.40 0.61
C ARG A 150 -15.73 -4.76 0.75
N LYS A 151 -16.50 -5.84 0.78
CA LYS A 151 -15.98 -7.21 0.81
C LYS A 151 -15.18 -7.54 -0.45
N SER A 152 -15.67 -7.16 -1.62
CA SER A 152 -14.93 -7.36 -2.89
C SER A 152 -13.64 -6.56 -2.92
N ILE A 153 -13.66 -5.28 -2.56
CA ILE A 153 -12.46 -4.44 -2.47
C ILE A 153 -11.47 -5.01 -1.45
N GLY A 154 -11.95 -5.46 -0.28
CA GLY A 154 -11.09 -6.08 0.74
C GLY A 154 -10.41 -7.35 0.24
N ARG A 155 -11.14 -8.20 -0.51
CA ARG A 155 -10.55 -9.39 -1.15
C ARG A 155 -9.48 -9.02 -2.17
N ALA A 156 -9.76 -8.05 -3.03
CA ALA A 156 -8.82 -7.57 -4.03
C ALA A 156 -7.54 -7.02 -3.38
N ARG A 157 -7.69 -6.20 -2.35
CA ARG A 157 -6.56 -5.66 -1.59
C ARG A 157 -5.72 -6.77 -0.94
N ASN A 158 -6.33 -7.70 -0.25
CA ASN A 158 -5.60 -8.82 0.34
C ASN A 158 -4.87 -9.64 -0.73
N TYR A 159 -5.51 -9.86 -1.88
CA TYR A 159 -4.91 -10.67 -2.94
C TYR A 159 -3.63 -10.03 -3.49
N VAL A 160 -3.66 -8.73 -3.82
CA VAL A 160 -2.45 -8.04 -4.33
C VAL A 160 -1.38 -7.93 -3.26
N LEU A 161 -1.77 -7.69 -2.00
CA LEU A 161 -0.82 -7.64 -0.89
C LEU A 161 -0.04 -8.96 -0.76
N TYR A 162 -0.76 -10.09 -0.63
CA TYR A 162 -0.11 -11.39 -0.47
C TYR A 162 0.66 -11.85 -1.70
N SER A 163 0.31 -11.35 -2.89
CA SER A 163 1.03 -11.68 -4.12
C SER A 163 2.31 -10.87 -4.31
N ALA A 164 2.43 -9.69 -3.72
CA ALA A 164 3.50 -8.75 -4.01
C ALA A 164 4.41 -8.45 -2.80
N LEU A 165 3.93 -8.67 -1.57
CA LEU A 165 4.70 -8.38 -0.37
C LEU A 165 5.93 -9.28 -0.29
N LYS A 166 7.09 -8.66 -0.06
CA LYS A 166 8.38 -9.34 0.15
C LYS A 166 8.92 -9.00 1.53
N ALA A 167 9.84 -9.84 2.02
CA ALA A 167 10.46 -9.65 3.32
C ALA A 167 11.27 -8.35 3.46
N ASP A 168 11.66 -7.74 2.36
CA ASP A 168 12.48 -6.53 2.33
C ASP A 168 11.66 -5.24 2.23
N HIS A 169 10.32 -5.31 2.23
CA HIS A 169 9.47 -4.15 2.30
C HIS A 169 9.29 -3.68 3.74
N SER A 170 9.68 -2.43 4.02
CA SER A 170 9.46 -1.78 5.31
C SER A 170 8.08 -1.13 5.41
N TRP A 171 7.55 -0.67 4.27
CA TRP A 171 6.31 0.09 4.21
C TRP A 171 5.39 -0.42 3.11
N VAL A 172 4.08 -0.36 3.35
CA VAL A 172 3.03 -0.61 2.36
C VAL A 172 2.20 0.65 2.19
N TYR A 173 2.15 1.17 0.98
CA TYR A 173 1.35 2.33 0.64
C TYR A 173 0.19 1.93 -0.30
N TRP A 174 -1.04 2.02 0.21
CA TRP A 174 -2.24 1.84 -0.58
C TRP A 174 -2.56 3.13 -1.33
N ARG A 175 -2.61 3.07 -2.65
CA ARG A 175 -2.91 4.22 -3.49
C ARG A 175 -4.00 3.88 -4.49
N ASP A 176 -5.10 4.63 -4.45
CA ASP A 176 -6.18 4.47 -5.42
C ASP A 176 -5.79 5.15 -6.75
N VAL A 177 -6.30 4.60 -7.88
CA VAL A 177 -5.91 5.05 -9.24
C VAL A 177 -6.51 6.41 -9.63
N ASP A 178 -7.64 6.77 -9.03
CA ASP A 178 -8.44 7.96 -9.35
C ASP A 178 -8.06 9.21 -8.54
N ILE A 179 -6.92 9.16 -7.86
CA ILE A 179 -6.38 10.31 -7.13
C ILE A 179 -6.08 11.45 -8.13
N VAL A 180 -6.68 12.61 -7.88
CA VAL A 180 -6.55 13.78 -8.76
C VAL A 180 -5.24 14.53 -8.52
N ASP A 181 -4.82 14.63 -7.25
CA ASP A 181 -3.62 15.34 -6.82
C ASP A 181 -3.08 14.76 -5.52
N SER A 182 -1.78 14.86 -5.32
CA SER A 182 -1.10 14.44 -4.09
C SER A 182 0.23 15.17 -3.95
N PRO A 183 0.69 15.47 -2.72
CA PRO A 183 2.02 16.01 -2.49
C PRO A 183 3.11 15.11 -3.06
N ASP A 184 4.13 15.68 -3.67
CA ASP A 184 5.27 14.91 -4.21
C ASP A 184 6.06 14.20 -3.10
N LYS A 185 6.04 14.72 -1.86
CA LYS A 185 6.69 14.18 -0.65
C LYS A 185 5.77 13.31 0.20
N ILE A 186 4.66 12.81 -0.34
CA ILE A 186 3.64 12.13 0.46
C ILE A 186 4.18 10.92 1.23
N ILE A 187 5.13 10.18 0.67
CA ILE A 187 5.71 9.00 1.32
C ILE A 187 6.59 9.44 2.50
N GLU A 188 7.43 10.44 2.29
CA GLU A 188 8.29 11.01 3.34
C GLU A 188 7.44 11.62 4.46
N ASP A 189 6.38 12.34 4.10
CA ASP A 189 5.47 12.94 5.06
C ASP A 189 4.78 11.87 5.92
N PHE A 190 4.35 10.76 5.32
CA PHE A 190 3.75 9.65 6.08
C PHE A 190 4.77 8.99 6.98
N THR A 191 5.92 8.61 6.46
CA THR A 191 6.93 7.90 7.26
C THR A 191 7.47 8.76 8.40
N ALA A 192 7.53 10.11 8.23
CA ALA A 192 7.95 11.03 9.28
C ALA A 192 7.07 11.01 10.54
N HIS A 193 5.82 10.55 10.43
CA HIS A 193 4.93 10.40 11.59
C HIS A 193 5.27 9.21 12.50
N ASP A 194 6.09 8.27 12.02
CA ASP A 194 6.53 7.08 12.77
C ASP A 194 5.37 6.32 13.42
N LYS A 195 4.40 5.93 12.60
CA LYS A 195 3.19 5.22 13.03
C LYS A 195 2.98 3.97 12.20
N ASP A 196 2.44 2.92 12.83
CA ASP A 196 2.17 1.64 12.19
C ASP A 196 1.10 1.73 11.10
N VAL A 197 0.11 2.61 11.28
CA VAL A 197 -0.98 2.84 10.32
C VAL A 197 -1.28 4.33 10.22
N LEU A 198 -1.30 4.84 8.99
CA LEU A 198 -1.67 6.21 8.68
C LEU A 198 -2.74 6.25 7.60
N VAL A 199 -3.72 7.10 7.79
CA VAL A 199 -4.76 7.38 6.80
C VAL A 199 -4.79 8.89 6.57
N PRO A 200 -4.57 9.35 5.32
CA PRO A 200 -4.61 10.78 5.03
C PRO A 200 -6.02 11.32 5.20
N SER A 201 -6.12 12.53 5.74
CA SER A 201 -7.36 13.28 5.71
C SER A 201 -7.53 13.90 4.32
N MET A 202 -8.65 13.57 3.66
CA MET A 202 -9.01 14.18 2.39
C MET A 202 -9.67 15.54 2.67
N PHE A 203 -8.92 16.63 2.49
CA PHE A 203 -9.54 17.94 2.42
C PHE A 203 -10.03 18.18 0.99
N PHE A 204 -11.34 18.25 0.81
CA PHE A 204 -11.87 18.98 -0.34
C PHE A 204 -11.54 20.44 -0.09
N ALA A 205 -10.59 21.00 -0.84
CA ALA A 205 -10.46 22.43 -0.91
C ALA A 205 -11.79 22.96 -1.48
N CYS A 206 -12.67 23.44 -0.62
CA CYS A 206 -13.81 24.22 -1.04
C CYS A 206 -13.25 25.48 -1.73
N MET A 207 -13.03 25.39 -3.04
CA MET A 207 -12.80 26.55 -3.89
C MET A 207 -14.13 27.30 -4.07
N ASN A 208 -14.65 27.83 -3.00
CA ASN A 208 -15.64 28.89 -3.10
C ASN A 208 -14.89 30.22 -3.15
N ARG A 209 -15.01 30.88 -4.30
CA ARG A 209 -14.58 32.28 -4.52
C ARG A 209 -15.17 33.29 -3.53
N LEU A 210 -15.90 32.85 -2.52
CA LEU A 210 -16.63 33.68 -1.54
C LEU A 210 -16.20 33.46 -0.08
N GLY A 211 -15.15 32.67 0.19
CA GLY A 211 -14.49 32.64 1.52
C GLY A 211 -15.39 32.23 2.70
N ILE A 212 -16.42 31.44 2.48
CA ILE A 212 -17.30 30.94 3.54
C ILE A 212 -17.30 29.41 3.46
N CYS A 213 -16.67 28.78 4.43
CA CYS A 213 -16.93 27.41 4.85
C CYS A 213 -17.88 27.42 6.04
#